data_e4a40ee7e46b9c24847d3471a5dc1711
#
_entry.id   e4a40ee7e46b9c24847d3471a5dc1711
#
_cell.length_a   1.000
_cell.length_b   1.000
_cell.length_c   1.000
_cell.angle_alpha   90.00
_cell.angle_beta   90.00
_cell.angle_gamma   90.00
#
_symmetry.space_group_name_H-M   'P 1'
#
loop_
_entity.id
_entity.type
_entity.pdbx_description
1 polymer ?
#
loop_
_entity_poly.entity_id
_entity_poly.type
_entity_poly.pdbx_seq_one_letter_code
_entity_poly.pdbx_strand_id
1 'polypeptide(L)'
;MKQFTLSLIVLCTIAISSCRKDLETKCKSYTRVNVFNVISENEFHLDSTYTNGAGEAYNAYMLKYYISHMKLVNENGERVELYGHELIDQSVPTSLQLDQVEIPDGHYTSIEFNLGVDSLNNHSGDQAGDLDPMYGMIWTWNTGYIFFKHEGYFTSSTSGTEQPLIYHYGTDRALAPISLPLELHVDRNASVIQLQFDLNKLYSNPNTIAFTGNNNHQSISTSDIPWINALRANFPNAFSASAFVFLEE
;
A
#
# COMPACT_ATOMS: atom_id res chain seq x y z
N MET A 1 17.56 47.90 -84.54
CA MET A 1 18.04 46.72 -83.81
C MET A 1 17.60 46.87 -82.36
N LYS A 2 16.57 46.14 -81.93
CA LYS A 2 16.03 46.13 -80.61
C LYS A 2 16.44 44.82 -79.96
N GLN A 3 17.25 44.93 -78.88
CA GLN A 3 17.64 43.76 -78.12
C GLN A 3 16.50 43.39 -77.12
N PHE A 4 16.02 42.17 -77.15
CA PHE A 4 15.13 41.59 -76.19
C PHE A 4 15.92 40.90 -75.11
N THR A 5 15.88 41.46 -73.94
CA THR A 5 16.42 40.79 -72.75
C THR A 5 15.40 39.87 -72.16
N LEU A 6 15.66 38.55 -72.16
CA LEU A 6 14.81 37.51 -71.62
C LEU A 6 15.14 37.42 -70.09
N SER A 7 14.17 37.82 -69.24
CA SER A 7 14.28 37.77 -67.81
C SER A 7 13.80 36.38 -67.37
N LEU A 8 14.72 35.55 -66.86
CA LEU A 8 14.48 34.22 -66.30
C LEU A 8 13.97 34.37 -64.87
N ILE A 9 12.67 34.19 -64.63
CA ILE A 9 12.08 34.14 -63.30
C ILE A 9 12.30 32.71 -62.74
N VAL A 10 13.23 32.59 -61.78
CA VAL A 10 13.43 31.38 -61.00
C VAL A 10 12.35 31.34 -59.93
N LEU A 11 11.37 30.46 -60.08
CA LEU A 11 10.32 30.22 -59.09
C LEU A 11 10.89 29.27 -58.02
N CYS A 12 11.30 29.89 -56.89
CA CYS A 12 11.79 29.12 -55.73
C CYS A 12 10.58 28.56 -54.97
N THR A 13 10.23 27.29 -55.19
CA THR A 13 9.23 26.58 -54.42
C THR A 13 9.78 26.24 -53.06
N ILE A 14 9.45 27.03 -52.04
CA ILE A 14 9.71 26.72 -50.66
C ILE A 14 8.77 25.57 -50.24
N ALA A 15 9.26 24.36 -50.21
CA ALA A 15 8.56 23.24 -49.59
C ALA A 15 8.55 23.49 -48.05
N ILE A 16 7.42 24.01 -47.59
CA ILE A 16 7.15 24.07 -46.16
C ILE A 16 6.89 22.62 -45.71
N SER A 17 7.95 21.96 -45.29
CA SER A 17 7.82 20.69 -44.54
C SER A 17 7.20 21.05 -43.19
N SER A 18 5.85 21.04 -43.16
CA SER A 18 5.11 21.09 -41.91
C SER A 18 5.40 19.80 -41.15
N CYS A 19 6.35 19.85 -40.24
CA CYS A 19 6.42 18.88 -39.15
C CYS A 19 5.11 19.00 -38.36
N ARG A 20 4.08 18.28 -38.76
CA ARG A 20 3.02 17.92 -37.82
C ARG A 20 3.71 17.05 -36.75
N LYS A 21 4.06 17.66 -35.60
CA LYS A 21 4.10 16.94 -34.37
C LYS A 21 2.69 16.43 -34.17
N ASP A 22 2.47 15.18 -34.53
CA ASP A 22 1.31 14.45 -34.03
C ASP A 22 1.45 14.53 -32.52
N LEU A 23 0.66 15.40 -31.90
CA LEU A 23 0.29 15.27 -30.51
C LEU A 23 -0.50 13.97 -30.47
N GLU A 24 0.21 12.83 -30.43
CA GLU A 24 -0.35 11.63 -29.84
C GLU A 24 -0.79 12.05 -28.44
N THR A 25 -2.07 12.31 -28.30
CA THR A 25 -2.76 12.22 -27.01
C THR A 25 -2.56 10.78 -26.62
N LYS A 26 -1.44 10.48 -25.91
CA LYS A 26 -1.27 9.20 -25.26
C LYS A 26 -2.46 9.07 -24.34
N CYS A 27 -3.43 8.26 -24.77
CA CYS A 27 -4.46 7.81 -23.86
C CYS A 27 -3.70 7.15 -22.71
N LYS A 28 -4.02 7.54 -21.49
CA LYS A 28 -3.27 7.15 -20.30
C LYS A 28 -4.03 6.06 -19.60
N SER A 29 -3.34 5.09 -19.10
CA SER A 29 -3.93 4.11 -18.20
C SER A 29 -4.00 4.66 -16.79
N TYR A 30 -5.00 4.22 -16.04
CA TYR A 30 -5.22 4.62 -14.68
C TYR A 30 -5.44 3.40 -13.80
N THR A 31 -4.93 3.45 -12.59
CA THR A 31 -5.20 2.42 -11.58
C THR A 31 -5.54 3.06 -10.24
N ARG A 32 -6.29 2.32 -9.42
CA ARG A 32 -6.45 2.60 -8.00
C ARG A 32 -6.22 1.32 -7.21
N VAL A 33 -5.89 1.45 -5.95
CA VAL A 33 -5.80 0.33 -5.02
C VAL A 33 -6.96 0.41 -4.05
N ASN A 34 -7.72 -0.68 -3.94
CA ASN A 34 -8.71 -0.88 -2.89
C ASN A 34 -8.15 -1.88 -1.88
N VAL A 35 -8.16 -1.52 -0.62
CA VAL A 35 -7.67 -2.35 0.47
C VAL A 35 -8.84 -3.05 1.15
N PHE A 36 -8.70 -4.34 1.39
CA PHE A 36 -9.69 -5.17 2.07
C PHE A 36 -9.05 -5.84 3.27
N ASN A 37 -9.46 -5.48 4.46
CA ASN A 37 -9.11 -6.24 5.65
C ASN A 37 -10.04 -7.44 5.77
N VAL A 38 -9.47 -8.63 5.93
CA VAL A 38 -10.22 -9.89 5.96
C VAL A 38 -9.78 -10.79 7.10
N ILE A 39 -10.63 -11.75 7.43
CA ILE A 39 -10.33 -12.88 8.30
C ILE A 39 -10.67 -14.16 7.53
N SER A 40 -9.63 -14.89 7.11
CA SER A 40 -9.83 -16.16 6.37
C SER A 40 -10.83 -15.99 5.22
N GLU A 41 -10.62 -14.99 4.36
CA GLU A 41 -11.43 -14.63 3.17
C GLU A 41 -12.76 -13.92 3.47
N ASN A 42 -13.21 -13.82 4.72
CA ASN A 42 -14.39 -13.03 5.07
C ASN A 42 -14.00 -11.60 5.40
N GLU A 43 -14.90 -10.65 5.12
CA GLU A 43 -14.70 -9.25 5.47
C GLU A 43 -14.49 -9.09 6.98
N PHE A 44 -13.48 -8.29 7.34
CA PHE A 44 -13.21 -7.94 8.72
C PHE A 44 -14.08 -6.77 9.16
N HIS A 45 -14.74 -6.92 10.31
CA HIS A 45 -15.54 -5.89 10.93
C HIS A 45 -15.01 -5.59 12.33
N LEU A 46 -14.90 -4.30 12.67
CA LEU A 46 -14.59 -3.88 14.04
C LEU A 46 -15.66 -4.44 15.00
N ASP A 47 -15.22 -4.71 16.23
CA ASP A 47 -16.06 -5.23 17.34
C ASP A 47 -16.66 -6.63 17.12
N SER A 48 -16.43 -7.25 15.97
CA SER A 48 -16.79 -8.66 15.75
C SER A 48 -15.76 -9.59 16.41
N THR A 49 -16.23 -10.76 16.86
CA THR A 49 -15.38 -11.74 17.52
C THR A 49 -14.83 -12.73 16.50
N TYR A 50 -13.53 -12.94 16.54
CA TYR A 50 -12.76 -13.86 15.69
C TYR A 50 -11.98 -14.86 16.55
N THR A 51 -11.34 -15.83 15.91
CA THR A 51 -10.44 -16.77 16.58
C THR A 51 -9.09 -16.76 15.88
N ASN A 52 -8.01 -16.53 16.64
CA ASN A 52 -6.65 -16.55 16.10
C ASN A 52 -6.10 -17.99 15.90
N GLY A 53 -4.91 -18.09 15.32
CA GLY A 53 -4.24 -19.38 15.07
C GLY A 53 -3.88 -20.17 16.34
N ALA A 54 -3.87 -19.53 17.53
CA ALA A 54 -3.67 -20.15 18.82
C ALA A 54 -4.99 -20.64 19.46
N GLY A 55 -6.15 -20.44 18.82
CA GLY A 55 -7.47 -20.82 19.34
C GLY A 55 -8.08 -19.83 20.32
N GLU A 56 -7.56 -18.60 20.41
CA GLU A 56 -8.03 -17.56 21.31
C GLU A 56 -9.05 -16.67 20.61
N ALA A 57 -10.23 -16.49 21.25
CA ALA A 57 -11.23 -15.54 20.75
C ALA A 57 -10.73 -14.10 20.95
N TYR A 58 -10.91 -13.24 19.95
CA TYR A 58 -10.49 -11.84 19.99
C TYR A 58 -11.37 -10.94 19.14
N ASN A 59 -11.29 -9.64 19.40
CA ASN A 59 -11.86 -8.59 18.55
C ASN A 59 -10.85 -7.45 18.35
N ALA A 60 -11.21 -6.49 17.49
CA ALA A 60 -10.55 -5.20 17.40
C ALA A 60 -11.59 -4.08 17.41
N TYR A 61 -11.44 -3.10 18.28
CA TYR A 61 -12.16 -1.83 18.16
C TYR A 61 -11.33 -0.77 17.43
N MET A 62 -10.03 -1.03 17.18
CA MET A 62 -9.16 -0.19 16.38
C MET A 62 -8.21 -1.06 15.56
N LEU A 63 -8.16 -0.81 14.26
CA LEU A 63 -7.20 -1.38 13.33
C LEU A 63 -6.75 -0.30 12.36
N LYS A 64 -5.47 0.10 12.47
CA LYS A 64 -4.83 1.09 11.59
C LYS A 64 -3.43 0.62 11.21
N TYR A 65 -2.97 0.96 10.01
CA TYR A 65 -1.60 0.70 9.60
C TYR A 65 -1.18 1.58 8.43
N TYR A 66 0.13 1.76 8.27
CA TYR A 66 0.71 2.45 7.12
C TYR A 66 1.13 1.46 6.04
N ILE A 67 0.77 1.80 4.81
CA ILE A 67 1.41 1.26 3.61
C ILE A 67 2.25 2.38 3.02
N SER A 68 3.51 2.10 2.66
CA SER A 68 4.39 3.13 2.10
C SER A 68 5.17 2.67 0.89
N HIS A 69 5.53 3.65 0.03
CA HIS A 69 6.34 3.44 -1.17
C HIS A 69 5.80 2.35 -2.09
N MET A 70 4.48 2.38 -2.34
CA MET A 70 3.82 1.41 -3.19
C MET A 70 4.20 1.62 -4.65
N LYS A 71 4.57 0.53 -5.34
CA LYS A 71 5.06 0.51 -6.72
C LYS A 71 4.49 -0.66 -7.48
N LEU A 72 4.26 -0.49 -8.77
CA LEU A 72 4.11 -1.58 -9.72
C LEU A 72 5.47 -1.91 -10.32
N VAL A 73 5.72 -3.20 -10.56
CA VAL A 73 6.90 -3.68 -11.27
C VAL A 73 6.46 -4.36 -12.55
N ASN A 74 6.98 -3.90 -13.69
CA ASN A 74 6.66 -4.49 -14.97
C ASN A 74 7.52 -5.74 -15.28
N GLU A 75 7.23 -6.42 -16.37
CA GLU A 75 7.93 -7.62 -16.81
C GLU A 75 9.43 -7.42 -17.06
N ASN A 76 9.88 -6.16 -17.29
CA ASN A 76 11.28 -5.78 -17.47
C ASN A 76 11.99 -5.43 -16.15
N GLY A 77 11.26 -5.45 -15.02
CA GLY A 77 11.77 -5.07 -13.72
C GLY A 77 11.78 -3.54 -13.45
N GLU A 78 11.17 -2.74 -14.32
CA GLU A 78 11.02 -1.31 -14.12
C GLU A 78 9.91 -1.04 -13.10
N ARG A 79 10.13 -0.03 -12.25
CA ARG A 79 9.24 0.33 -11.15
C ARG A 79 8.49 1.62 -11.44
N VAL A 80 7.18 1.59 -11.24
CA VAL A 80 6.29 2.75 -11.34
C VAL A 80 5.74 3.05 -9.96
N GLU A 81 6.07 4.23 -9.41
CA GLU A 81 5.53 4.67 -8.12
C GLU A 81 4.02 4.91 -8.22
N LEU A 82 3.27 4.41 -7.24
CA LEU A 82 1.84 4.66 -7.10
C LEU A 82 1.55 5.64 -5.96
N TYR A 83 2.00 5.30 -4.75
CA TYR A 83 1.68 6.06 -3.54
C TYR A 83 2.90 6.20 -2.63
N GLY A 84 2.93 7.29 -1.87
CA GLY A 84 3.98 7.59 -0.90
C GLY A 84 3.75 6.91 0.45
N HIS A 85 2.89 7.52 1.27
CA HIS A 85 2.48 7.02 2.59
C HIS A 85 0.98 7.10 2.69
N GLU A 86 0.33 5.97 2.93
CA GLU A 86 -1.12 5.85 3.01
C GLU A 86 -1.50 5.26 4.37
N LEU A 87 -2.35 5.96 5.11
CA LEU A 87 -2.91 5.47 6.36
C LEU A 87 -4.18 4.68 6.08
N ILE A 88 -4.15 3.40 6.36
CA ILE A 88 -5.33 2.54 6.32
C ILE A 88 -5.95 2.52 7.71
N ASP A 89 -7.17 3.02 7.82
CA ASP A 89 -7.97 3.04 9.05
C ASP A 89 -9.29 2.31 8.81
N GLN A 90 -9.48 1.17 9.44
CA GLN A 90 -10.68 0.34 9.27
C GLN A 90 -11.97 1.09 9.64
N SER A 91 -11.90 2.09 10.51
CA SER A 91 -13.07 2.91 10.89
C SER A 91 -13.44 3.98 9.86
N VAL A 92 -12.57 4.22 8.87
CA VAL A 92 -12.72 5.26 7.84
C VAL A 92 -12.79 4.61 6.45
N PRO A 93 -13.99 4.33 5.90
CA PRO A 93 -14.13 3.60 4.63
C PRO A 93 -13.39 4.24 3.45
N THR A 94 -13.21 5.56 3.45
CA THR A 94 -12.47 6.25 2.39
C THR A 94 -10.98 5.96 2.40
N SER A 95 -10.39 5.62 3.54
CA SER A 95 -8.97 5.23 3.63
C SER A 95 -8.69 3.86 3.00
N LEU A 96 -9.74 3.06 2.78
CA LEU A 96 -9.64 1.74 2.14
C LEU A 96 -9.69 1.84 0.60
N GLN A 97 -9.88 3.01 0.03
CA GLN A 97 -9.93 3.26 -1.41
C GLN A 97 -8.94 4.37 -1.74
N LEU A 98 -7.75 3.99 -2.17
CA LEU A 98 -6.73 4.97 -2.50
C LEU A 98 -7.09 5.72 -3.79
N ASP A 99 -6.54 6.92 -3.93
CA ASP A 99 -6.81 7.78 -5.09
C ASP A 99 -6.39 7.12 -6.40
N GLN A 100 -7.06 7.48 -7.48
CA GLN A 100 -6.71 7.01 -8.81
C GLN A 100 -5.42 7.69 -9.27
N VAL A 101 -4.46 6.90 -9.76
CA VAL A 101 -3.17 7.36 -10.28
C VAL A 101 -2.99 6.96 -11.73
N GLU A 102 -2.27 7.79 -12.47
CA GLU A 102 -1.87 7.52 -13.85
C GLU A 102 -0.67 6.57 -13.86
N ILE A 103 -0.74 5.56 -14.73
CA ILE A 103 0.36 4.61 -14.96
C ILE A 103 0.64 4.46 -16.46
N PRO A 104 1.88 4.16 -16.85
CA PRO A 104 2.19 3.77 -18.24
C PRO A 104 1.45 2.51 -18.66
N ASP A 105 1.10 2.43 -19.95
CA ASP A 105 0.62 1.19 -20.55
C ASP A 105 1.71 0.11 -20.41
N GLY A 106 1.30 -1.14 -20.20
CA GLY A 106 2.23 -2.24 -20.09
C GLY A 106 1.70 -3.45 -19.31
N HIS A 107 2.60 -4.40 -19.10
CA HIS A 107 2.36 -5.61 -18.32
C HIS A 107 3.12 -5.53 -17.00
N TYR A 108 2.38 -5.52 -15.89
CA TYR A 108 2.91 -5.49 -14.54
C TYR A 108 2.76 -6.87 -13.89
N THR A 109 3.86 -7.36 -13.32
CA THR A 109 3.97 -8.73 -12.78
C THR A 109 4.02 -8.79 -11.26
N SER A 110 4.23 -7.65 -10.59
CA SER A 110 4.18 -7.56 -9.14
C SER A 110 3.84 -6.16 -8.64
N ILE A 111 3.38 -6.12 -7.38
CA ILE A 111 3.23 -4.90 -6.58
C ILE A 111 4.18 -5.00 -5.38
N GLU A 112 4.94 -3.94 -5.14
CA GLU A 112 5.88 -3.81 -4.03
C GLU A 112 5.45 -2.66 -3.12
N PHE A 113 5.57 -2.83 -1.81
CA PHE A 113 5.34 -1.78 -0.82
C PHE A 113 5.99 -2.15 0.52
N ASN A 114 5.99 -1.21 1.47
CA ASN A 114 6.34 -1.51 2.85
C ASN A 114 5.11 -1.42 3.75
N LEU A 115 5.00 -2.32 4.73
CA LEU A 115 4.19 -2.04 5.89
C LEU A 115 5.03 -1.20 6.85
N GLY A 116 4.56 0.02 7.14
CA GLY A 116 5.21 0.97 8.01
C GLY A 116 5.71 2.23 7.30
N VAL A 117 6.47 3.03 8.03
CA VAL A 117 7.04 4.30 7.59
C VAL A 117 8.56 4.15 7.51
N ASP A 118 9.16 4.59 6.39
CA ASP A 118 10.61 4.53 6.21
C ASP A 118 11.36 5.40 7.21
N SER A 119 12.63 5.07 7.46
CA SER A 119 13.43 5.69 8.52
C SER A 119 13.55 7.21 8.39
N LEU A 120 13.61 7.74 7.16
CA LEU A 120 13.71 9.19 6.95
C LEU A 120 12.45 9.90 7.47
N ASN A 121 11.28 9.43 7.06
CA ASN A 121 10.00 10.00 7.47
C ASN A 121 9.67 9.65 8.92
N ASN A 122 10.06 8.47 9.41
CA ASN A 122 9.86 8.06 10.79
C ASN A 122 10.58 8.98 11.81
N HIS A 123 11.64 9.67 11.41
CA HIS A 123 12.43 10.55 12.27
C HIS A 123 12.37 12.04 11.89
N SER A 124 11.47 12.44 10.97
CA SER A 124 11.37 13.82 10.48
C SER A 124 10.46 14.72 11.34
N GLY A 125 9.95 14.25 12.48
CA GLY A 125 9.00 14.99 13.31
C GLY A 125 7.59 15.00 12.72
N ASP A 126 6.78 16.00 13.11
CA ASP A 126 5.41 16.14 12.67
C ASP A 126 5.33 16.44 11.16
N GLN A 127 4.49 15.71 10.45
CA GLN A 127 4.28 15.82 9.01
C GLN A 127 2.79 16.02 8.72
N ALA A 128 2.48 16.46 7.49
CA ALA A 128 1.11 16.62 7.01
C ALA A 128 0.63 15.38 6.23
N GLY A 129 -0.63 15.41 5.80
CA GLY A 129 -1.25 14.30 5.07
C GLY A 129 -1.48 13.11 5.98
N ASP A 130 -1.31 11.91 5.48
CA ASP A 130 -1.56 10.68 6.24
C ASP A 130 -0.57 10.47 7.41
N LEU A 131 0.54 11.16 7.39
CA LEU A 131 1.51 11.19 8.49
C LEU A 131 1.19 12.25 9.57
N ASP A 132 0.03 12.94 9.51
CA ASP A 132 -0.34 13.93 10.52
C ASP A 132 -0.55 13.26 11.89
N PRO A 133 0.09 13.79 12.96
CA PRO A 133 -0.07 13.29 14.33
C PRO A 133 -1.52 13.22 14.82
N MET A 134 -2.44 14.00 14.23
CA MET A 134 -3.86 13.98 14.58
C MET A 134 -4.52 12.60 14.43
N TYR A 135 -3.98 11.72 13.58
CA TYR A 135 -4.48 10.36 13.38
C TYR A 135 -4.14 9.40 14.51
N GLY A 136 -3.31 9.85 15.49
CA GLY A 136 -2.96 9.05 16.68
C GLY A 136 -2.06 7.85 16.37
N MET A 137 -1.26 7.96 15.30
CA MET A 137 -0.31 6.95 14.85
C MET A 137 1.15 7.35 15.13
N ILE A 138 1.37 8.27 16.09
CA ILE A 138 2.69 8.67 16.57
C ILE A 138 2.73 8.48 18.09
N TRP A 139 3.89 8.10 18.63
CA TRP A 139 4.06 8.06 20.09
C TRP A 139 4.28 9.47 20.63
N THR A 140 3.48 9.87 21.63
CA THR A 140 3.61 11.20 22.28
C THR A 140 4.83 11.34 23.18
N TRP A 141 5.47 10.23 23.55
CA TRP A 141 6.57 10.12 24.51
C TRP A 141 7.85 9.55 23.88
N ASN A 142 7.81 9.13 22.64
CA ASN A 142 8.93 8.64 21.85
C ASN A 142 8.87 9.24 20.44
N THR A 143 10.00 9.32 19.75
CA THR A 143 10.01 9.76 18.35
C THR A 143 9.66 8.59 17.43
N GLY A 144 8.81 8.87 16.41
CA GLY A 144 8.47 7.94 15.36
C GLY A 144 7.01 7.49 15.35
N TYR A 145 6.66 6.78 14.29
CA TYR A 145 5.30 6.35 13.98
C TYR A 145 5.01 4.93 14.47
N ILE A 146 3.74 4.69 14.84
CA ILE A 146 3.17 3.36 14.99
C ILE A 146 2.84 2.86 13.58
N PHE A 147 3.48 1.78 13.13
CA PHE A 147 3.34 1.27 11.78
C PHE A 147 2.10 0.41 11.60
N PHE A 148 1.74 -0.34 12.67
CA PHE A 148 0.51 -1.11 12.74
C PHE A 148 -0.03 -1.02 14.16
N LYS A 149 -1.32 -0.73 14.29
CA LYS A 149 -2.03 -0.54 15.55
C LYS A 149 -3.27 -1.41 15.58
N HIS A 150 -3.29 -2.37 16.50
CA HIS A 150 -4.46 -3.18 16.81
C HIS A 150 -4.76 -3.04 18.30
N GLU A 151 -5.90 -2.49 18.60
CA GLU A 151 -6.44 -2.42 19.95
C GLU A 151 -7.79 -3.13 20.01
N GLY A 152 -7.97 -3.96 21.02
CA GLY A 152 -9.16 -4.78 21.18
C GLY A 152 -9.15 -5.53 22.49
N TYR A 153 -9.85 -6.65 22.49
CA TYR A 153 -9.88 -7.61 23.61
C TYR A 153 -9.68 -9.02 23.10
N PHE A 154 -9.22 -9.90 23.98
CA PHE A 154 -9.15 -11.32 23.70
C PHE A 154 -9.50 -12.15 24.94
N THR A 155 -9.93 -13.39 24.76
CA THR A 155 -10.17 -14.33 25.85
C THR A 155 -8.90 -15.12 26.10
N SER A 156 -8.31 -14.95 27.30
CA SER A 156 -7.09 -15.66 27.68
C SER A 156 -7.32 -17.16 27.76
N SER A 157 -6.49 -17.94 27.06
CA SER A 157 -6.53 -19.40 27.08
C SER A 157 -6.19 -20.01 28.46
N THR A 158 -5.48 -19.25 29.32
CA THR A 158 -5.11 -19.68 30.65
C THR A 158 -6.17 -19.38 31.70
N SER A 159 -6.76 -18.17 31.68
CA SER A 159 -7.72 -17.74 32.70
C SER A 159 -9.17 -17.88 32.26
N GLY A 160 -9.43 -17.97 30.95
CA GLY A 160 -10.77 -17.93 30.38
C GLY A 160 -11.47 -16.56 30.52
N THR A 161 -10.73 -15.52 30.91
CA THR A 161 -11.26 -14.16 31.10
C THR A 161 -10.86 -13.25 29.95
N GLU A 162 -11.71 -12.27 29.66
CA GLU A 162 -11.40 -11.22 28.71
C GLU A 162 -10.30 -10.31 29.25
N GLN A 163 -9.36 -9.97 28.37
CA GLN A 163 -8.22 -9.10 28.66
C GLN A 163 -7.99 -8.14 27.48
N PRO A 164 -7.42 -6.93 27.73
CA PRO A 164 -7.08 -6.01 26.67
C PRO A 164 -5.98 -6.59 25.76
N LEU A 165 -6.10 -6.34 24.47
CA LEU A 165 -5.10 -6.59 23.44
C LEU A 165 -4.61 -5.25 22.91
N ILE A 166 -3.32 -4.94 23.08
CA ILE A 166 -2.71 -3.67 22.71
C ILE A 166 -1.44 -3.96 21.93
N TYR A 167 -1.51 -3.82 20.60
CA TYR A 167 -0.38 -3.99 19.71
C TYR A 167 -0.09 -2.68 18.98
N HIS A 168 0.98 -2.00 19.39
CA HIS A 168 1.57 -0.85 18.72
C HIS A 168 2.91 -1.28 18.13
N TYR A 169 2.87 -1.73 16.91
CA TYR A 169 4.03 -2.22 16.16
C TYR A 169 4.66 -1.06 15.40
N GLY A 170 5.97 -0.84 15.56
CA GLY A 170 6.68 0.27 14.92
C GLY A 170 8.18 0.22 15.18
N THR A 171 8.87 1.34 14.95
CA THR A 171 10.32 1.52 14.88
C THR A 171 10.93 1.04 13.55
N ASP A 172 12.12 1.53 13.18
CA ASP A 172 12.78 1.17 11.92
C ASP A 172 12.97 -0.35 11.74
N ARG A 173 13.16 -1.07 12.85
CA ARG A 173 13.28 -2.54 12.84
C ARG A 173 12.01 -3.23 12.38
N ALA A 174 10.88 -2.59 12.60
CA ALA A 174 9.56 -3.11 12.28
C ALA A 174 9.18 -2.93 10.80
N LEU A 175 9.89 -2.10 10.04
CA LEU A 175 9.59 -1.90 8.61
C LEU A 175 9.63 -3.24 7.87
N ALA A 176 8.50 -3.62 7.27
CA ALA A 176 8.36 -4.91 6.59
C ALA A 176 8.18 -4.68 5.07
N PRO A 177 9.20 -4.95 4.24
CA PRO A 177 9.04 -4.92 2.80
C PRO A 177 8.20 -6.11 2.33
N ILE A 178 7.30 -5.84 1.39
CA ILE A 178 6.35 -6.80 0.84
C ILE A 178 6.43 -6.71 -0.68
N SER A 179 6.49 -7.87 -1.34
CA SER A 179 6.38 -8.00 -2.79
C SER A 179 5.39 -9.12 -3.09
N LEU A 180 4.35 -8.81 -3.85
CA LEU A 180 3.28 -9.74 -4.18
C LEU A 180 3.22 -9.95 -5.69
N PRO A 181 2.99 -11.18 -6.16
CA PRO A 181 2.70 -11.41 -7.57
C PRO A 181 1.41 -10.68 -7.95
N LEU A 182 1.41 -10.10 -9.14
CA LEU A 182 0.26 -9.41 -9.71
C LEU A 182 0.25 -9.66 -11.22
N GLU A 183 -0.91 -9.91 -11.79
CA GLU A 183 -1.09 -9.99 -13.23
C GLU A 183 -1.97 -8.82 -13.66
N LEU A 184 -1.35 -7.78 -14.28
CA LEU A 184 -2.05 -6.58 -14.70
C LEU A 184 -1.54 -6.13 -16.07
N HIS A 185 -2.40 -6.24 -17.08
CA HIS A 185 -2.18 -5.67 -18.41
C HIS A 185 -3.04 -4.42 -18.57
N VAL A 186 -2.43 -3.30 -18.91
CA VAL A 186 -3.13 -2.05 -19.21
C VAL A 186 -2.71 -1.51 -20.57
N ASP A 187 -3.72 -1.12 -21.36
CA ASP A 187 -3.57 -0.44 -22.64
C ASP A 187 -4.69 0.59 -22.75
N ARG A 188 -4.42 1.81 -22.28
CA ARG A 188 -5.36 2.94 -22.25
C ARG A 188 -6.66 2.67 -21.49
N ASN A 189 -6.57 1.88 -20.43
CA ASN A 189 -7.71 1.40 -19.66
C ASN A 189 -7.62 1.87 -18.20
N ALA A 190 -8.77 1.87 -17.55
CA ALA A 190 -8.84 1.96 -16.08
C ALA A 190 -8.72 0.57 -15.47
N SER A 191 -8.06 0.50 -14.31
CA SER A 191 -7.90 -0.74 -13.55
C SER A 191 -8.09 -0.53 -12.06
N VAL A 192 -8.37 -1.60 -11.36
CA VAL A 192 -8.41 -1.65 -9.89
C VAL A 192 -7.55 -2.81 -9.40
N ILE A 193 -6.66 -2.52 -8.48
CA ILE A 193 -5.91 -3.52 -7.73
C ILE A 193 -6.63 -3.74 -6.40
N GLN A 194 -6.96 -4.98 -6.09
CA GLN A 194 -7.48 -5.37 -4.79
C GLN A 194 -6.32 -5.90 -3.94
N LEU A 195 -6.03 -5.20 -2.87
CA LEU A 195 -5.03 -5.58 -1.87
C LEU A 195 -5.76 -6.12 -0.64
N GLN A 196 -5.62 -7.41 -0.36
CA GLN A 196 -6.22 -8.03 0.82
C GLN A 196 -5.20 -8.16 1.93
N PHE A 197 -5.60 -7.84 3.17
CA PHE A 197 -4.83 -8.05 4.38
C PHE A 197 -5.60 -8.98 5.33
N ASP A 198 -5.07 -10.19 5.56
CA ASP A 198 -5.68 -11.22 6.40
C ASP A 198 -5.06 -11.23 7.80
N LEU A 199 -5.81 -10.77 8.80
CA LEU A 199 -5.36 -10.72 10.19
C LEU A 199 -5.08 -12.12 10.76
N ASN A 200 -5.81 -13.15 10.34
CA ASN A 200 -5.54 -14.51 10.82
C ASN A 200 -4.18 -15.01 10.31
N LYS A 201 -3.82 -14.70 9.07
CA LYS A 201 -2.48 -15.01 8.55
C LYS A 201 -1.40 -14.21 9.28
N LEU A 202 -1.67 -12.93 9.60
CA LEU A 202 -0.73 -12.13 10.39
C LEU A 202 -0.43 -12.78 11.75
N TYR A 203 -1.41 -13.43 12.39
CA TYR A 203 -1.23 -14.05 13.70
C TYR A 203 -0.88 -15.54 13.66
N SER A 204 -0.65 -16.11 12.46
CA SER A 204 -0.41 -17.55 12.35
C SER A 204 0.71 -17.97 11.38
N ASN A 205 1.10 -17.14 10.40
CA ASN A 205 1.95 -17.61 9.30
C ASN A 205 3.13 -16.67 8.96
N PRO A 206 4.38 -17.12 9.07
CA PRO A 206 4.85 -18.43 9.50
C PRO A 206 4.87 -18.63 11.03
N ASN A 207 4.71 -17.56 11.82
CA ASN A 207 4.80 -17.63 13.28
C ASN A 207 3.41 -17.53 13.90
N THR A 208 3.07 -18.47 14.77
CA THR A 208 1.84 -18.37 15.57
C THR A 208 2.05 -17.38 16.70
N ILE A 209 1.19 -16.36 16.76
CA ILE A 209 1.16 -15.33 17.79
C ILE A 209 0.00 -15.64 18.73
N ALA A 210 0.31 -16.22 19.88
CA ALA A 210 -0.66 -16.34 20.97
C ALA A 210 -0.77 -15.01 21.71
N PHE A 211 -1.97 -14.60 22.09
CA PHE A 211 -2.20 -13.36 22.84
C PHE A 211 -2.02 -13.57 24.35
N THR A 212 -2.35 -14.74 24.87
CA THR A 212 -2.14 -15.08 26.29
C THR A 212 -0.66 -14.96 26.67
N GLY A 213 -0.39 -14.06 27.63
CA GLY A 213 0.98 -13.74 28.08
C GLY A 213 1.78 -12.85 27.11
N ASN A 214 1.14 -12.36 26.03
CA ASN A 214 1.79 -11.62 24.94
C ASN A 214 0.84 -10.55 24.35
N ASN A 215 0.03 -9.95 25.20
CA ASN A 215 -1.12 -9.13 24.79
C ASN A 215 -0.87 -7.61 24.84
N ASN A 216 0.32 -7.17 25.26
CA ASN A 216 0.66 -5.75 25.31
C ASN A 216 2.09 -5.52 24.83
N HIS A 217 2.23 -4.98 23.62
CA HIS A 217 3.51 -4.62 23.01
C HIS A 217 3.45 -3.22 22.41
N GLN A 218 4.50 -2.45 22.63
CA GLN A 218 4.63 -1.08 22.12
C GLN A 218 5.92 -0.85 21.31
N SER A 219 6.62 -1.91 20.93
CA SER A 219 7.83 -1.91 20.10
C SER A 219 9.04 -1.15 20.64
N ILE A 220 9.02 -0.73 21.90
CA ILE A 220 10.04 0.14 22.49
C ILE A 220 11.01 -0.62 23.40
N SER A 221 10.57 -1.74 23.95
CA SER A 221 11.40 -2.57 24.82
C SER A 221 12.23 -3.56 24.01
N THR A 222 13.42 -3.88 24.50
CA THR A 222 14.21 -4.99 23.94
C THR A 222 13.49 -6.33 24.06
N SER A 223 12.58 -6.47 25.04
CA SER A 223 11.70 -7.64 25.18
C SER A 223 10.71 -7.79 24.04
N ASP A 224 10.38 -6.71 23.30
CA ASP A 224 9.47 -6.74 22.15
C ASP A 224 10.16 -7.24 20.87
N ILE A 225 11.50 -7.31 20.85
CA ILE A 225 12.24 -7.70 19.64
C ILE A 225 11.80 -9.05 19.05
N PRO A 226 11.60 -10.12 19.83
CA PRO A 226 11.12 -11.39 19.29
C PRO A 226 9.73 -11.26 18.64
N TRP A 227 8.81 -10.52 19.28
CA TRP A 227 7.47 -10.26 18.78
C TRP A 227 7.51 -9.41 17.48
N ILE A 228 8.33 -8.33 17.46
CA ILE A 228 8.54 -7.51 16.24
C ILE A 228 9.03 -8.38 15.09
N ASN A 229 10.04 -9.23 15.33
CA ASN A 229 10.62 -10.09 14.30
C ASN A 229 9.59 -11.13 13.80
N ALA A 230 8.76 -11.68 14.67
CA ALA A 230 7.72 -12.63 14.30
C ALA A 230 6.64 -11.98 13.43
N LEU A 231 6.11 -10.81 13.83
CA LEU A 231 5.14 -10.09 13.00
C LEU A 231 5.74 -9.60 11.68
N ARG A 232 6.98 -9.09 11.70
CA ARG A 232 7.68 -8.69 10.48
C ARG A 232 7.79 -9.82 9.46
N ALA A 233 8.02 -11.04 9.92
CA ALA A 233 8.06 -12.23 9.06
C ALA A 233 6.67 -12.67 8.59
N ASN A 234 5.62 -12.38 9.36
CA ASN A 234 4.26 -12.77 9.04
C ASN A 234 3.60 -11.80 8.02
N PHE A 235 3.90 -10.50 8.08
CA PHE A 235 3.27 -9.50 7.21
C PHE A 235 3.29 -9.86 5.71
N PRO A 236 4.41 -10.31 5.10
CA PRO A 236 4.40 -10.67 3.67
C PRO A 236 3.43 -11.81 3.31
N ASN A 237 3.13 -12.69 4.27
CA ASN A 237 2.20 -13.79 4.07
C ASN A 237 0.74 -13.41 4.37
N ALA A 238 0.54 -12.29 5.07
CA ALA A 238 -0.77 -11.77 5.40
C ALA A 238 -1.41 -10.96 4.27
N PHE A 239 -0.61 -10.51 3.30
CA PHE A 239 -1.11 -9.76 2.15
C PHE A 239 -1.24 -10.64 0.90
N SER A 240 -2.21 -10.30 0.05
CA SER A 240 -2.36 -10.82 -1.30
C SER A 240 -2.91 -9.73 -2.23
N ALA A 241 -2.63 -9.84 -3.54
CA ALA A 241 -3.06 -8.87 -4.53
C ALA A 241 -3.70 -9.55 -5.73
N SER A 242 -4.71 -8.90 -6.32
CA SER A 242 -5.30 -9.24 -7.61
C SER A 242 -5.67 -7.95 -8.35
N ALA A 243 -5.82 -8.03 -9.67
CA ALA A 243 -6.15 -6.85 -10.47
C ALA A 243 -7.31 -7.14 -11.45
N PHE A 244 -8.07 -6.09 -11.74
CA PHE A 244 -9.17 -6.09 -12.70
C PHE A 244 -9.03 -4.89 -13.63
N VAL A 245 -9.21 -5.12 -14.93
CA VAL A 245 -9.16 -4.09 -15.96
C VAL A 245 -10.58 -3.83 -16.46
N PHE A 246 -10.97 -2.56 -16.57
CA PHE A 246 -12.23 -2.16 -17.16
C PHE A 246 -11.99 -1.91 -18.65
N LEU A 247 -12.57 -2.74 -19.50
CA LEU A 247 -12.56 -2.51 -20.93
C LEU A 247 -13.60 -1.43 -21.24
N GLU A 248 -13.19 -0.35 -21.90
CA GLU A 248 -14.15 0.59 -22.48
C GLU A 248 -14.87 -0.11 -23.66
N GLU A 249 -16.22 -0.08 -23.66
CA GLU A 249 -17.04 -0.58 -24.75
C GLU A 249 -17.03 0.38 -25.96
#